data_f2385e30f334289156fc100f34a7a123
#
_entry.id   f2385e30f334289156fc100f34a7a123
#
_cell.length_a   1.000
_cell.length_b   1.000
_cell.length_c   1.000
_cell.angle_alpha   90.00
_cell.angle_beta   90.00
_cell.angle_gamma   90.00
#
_symmetry.space_group_name_H-M   'P 1'
#
loop_
_entity.id
_entity.type
_entity.pdbx_description
1 polymer ?
#
loop_
_entity_poly.entity_id
_entity_poly.type
_entity_poly.pdbx_seq_one_letter_code
_entity_poly.pdbx_strand_id
1 'polypeptide(L)'
;ERIQNLDETKEDETLMDVEFEVGNEEDDNIEMVSANMSFLPLQNEDPDGRMEQGEGYLGTLIMIEDISDEKRMKSTMSRYIDPGIADQLMSEGKDIMGGQETVATLLFSDVRGFTTITETLGAQGTVQLLNEYFDIMVEAISEQGGMVDKFIGDAIMAGFGIPVANDDDEDRGVRAGINMISRLWEWNIIREKEGKMPVDMGLG
;
A
#
# COMPACT_ATOMS: atom_id res chain seq x y z
N GLU A 1 -34.54 1.86 -5.39
CA GLU A 1 -34.65 2.97 -4.41
C GLU A 1 -33.70 4.14 -4.76
N ARG A 2 -32.39 3.90 -5.03
CA ARG A 2 -31.43 5.00 -5.36
C ARG A 2 -31.71 5.66 -6.72
N ILE A 3 -32.08 4.89 -7.73
CA ILE A 3 -32.47 5.44 -9.05
C ILE A 3 -33.69 6.35 -8.94
N GLN A 4 -34.65 6.05 -8.04
CA GLN A 4 -35.82 6.89 -7.79
C GLN A 4 -35.45 8.22 -7.11
N ASN A 5 -34.41 8.23 -6.26
CA ASN A 5 -33.95 9.45 -5.61
C ASN A 5 -33.22 10.40 -6.57
N LEU A 6 -32.52 9.86 -7.60
CA LEU A 6 -31.88 10.65 -8.66
C LEU A 6 -32.90 11.50 -9.47
N ASP A 7 -34.11 10.98 -9.68
CA ASP A 7 -35.20 11.71 -10.34
C ASP A 7 -35.64 12.96 -9.55
N GLU A 8 -35.45 12.95 -8.23
CA GLU A 8 -35.81 14.06 -7.36
C GLU A 8 -34.71 15.09 -7.20
N THR A 9 -33.45 14.66 -7.12
CA THR A 9 -32.29 15.55 -6.89
C THR A 9 -31.67 16.10 -8.16
N LYS A 10 -31.78 15.37 -9.29
CA LYS A 10 -31.16 15.72 -10.60
C LYS A 10 -29.65 15.97 -10.54
N GLU A 11 -28.98 15.40 -9.58
CA GLU A 11 -27.54 15.45 -9.39
C GLU A 11 -26.89 14.15 -9.84
N ASP A 12 -25.63 14.24 -10.30
CA ASP A 12 -24.83 13.07 -10.64
C ASP A 12 -24.51 12.28 -9.37
N GLU A 13 -24.67 10.97 -9.40
CA GLU A 13 -24.27 10.09 -8.29
C GLU A 13 -23.25 9.07 -8.78
N THR A 14 -22.16 8.90 -8.04
CA THR A 14 -21.15 7.88 -8.30
C THR A 14 -21.01 6.98 -7.08
N LEU A 15 -21.11 5.68 -7.31
CA LEU A 15 -20.86 4.64 -6.33
C LEU A 15 -19.53 3.97 -6.67
N MET A 16 -18.59 4.02 -5.74
CA MET A 16 -17.28 3.42 -5.90
C MET A 16 -17.23 2.05 -5.23
N ASP A 17 -16.52 1.10 -5.87
CA ASP A 17 -16.21 -0.21 -5.31
C ASP A 17 -17.45 -1.01 -4.85
N VAL A 18 -18.46 -1.08 -5.70
CA VAL A 18 -19.68 -1.87 -5.46
C VAL A 18 -19.42 -3.32 -5.88
N GLU A 19 -19.73 -4.26 -4.99
CA GLU A 19 -19.66 -5.69 -5.28
C GLU A 19 -21.06 -6.23 -5.57
N PHE A 20 -21.18 -7.01 -6.66
CA PHE A 20 -22.41 -7.68 -7.02
C PHE A 20 -22.15 -8.98 -7.76
N GLU A 21 -23.12 -9.88 -7.72
CA GLU A 21 -23.06 -11.15 -8.39
C GLU A 21 -23.55 -11.02 -9.84
N VAL A 22 -22.74 -11.50 -10.79
CA VAL A 22 -23.10 -11.60 -12.20
C VAL A 22 -23.13 -13.08 -12.58
N GLY A 23 -24.26 -13.55 -13.07
CA GLY A 23 -24.40 -14.93 -13.50
C GLY A 23 -25.83 -15.29 -13.84
N ASN A 24 -25.99 -16.47 -14.41
CA ASN A 24 -27.30 -17.01 -14.72
C ASN A 24 -27.63 -18.13 -13.72
N GLU A 25 -28.76 -18.03 -13.01
CA GLU A 25 -29.18 -19.04 -12.03
C GLU A 25 -29.26 -20.47 -12.62
N GLU A 26 -29.35 -20.59 -13.95
CA GLU A 26 -29.43 -21.87 -14.66
C GLU A 26 -28.09 -22.57 -14.86
N ASP A 27 -26.95 -21.85 -14.82
CA ASP A 27 -25.61 -22.37 -15.18
C ASP A 27 -24.67 -22.60 -13.98
N ASP A 28 -25.09 -22.39 -12.75
CA ASP A 28 -24.25 -22.51 -11.53
C ASP A 28 -22.95 -21.65 -11.58
N ASN A 29 -22.87 -20.71 -12.52
CA ASN A 29 -21.71 -19.87 -12.75
C ASN A 29 -22.01 -18.44 -12.31
N ILE A 30 -21.94 -18.21 -10.98
CA ILE A 30 -22.07 -16.89 -10.37
C ILE A 30 -20.66 -16.34 -10.15
N GLU A 31 -20.38 -15.19 -10.74
CA GLU A 31 -19.12 -14.49 -10.57
C GLU A 31 -19.34 -13.19 -9.76
N MET A 32 -18.48 -12.95 -8.76
CA MET A 32 -18.45 -11.69 -8.04
C MET A 32 -17.68 -10.65 -8.85
N VAL A 33 -18.35 -9.57 -9.19
CA VAL A 33 -17.79 -8.44 -9.93
C VAL A 33 -17.72 -7.24 -9.02
N SER A 34 -16.58 -6.56 -9.03
CA SER A 34 -16.40 -5.25 -8.39
C SER A 34 -16.48 -4.17 -9.46
N ALA A 35 -17.31 -3.16 -9.26
CA ALA A 35 -17.45 -2.09 -10.26
C ALA A 35 -17.64 -0.71 -9.64
N ASN A 36 -17.24 0.31 -10.39
CA ASN A 36 -17.68 1.69 -10.18
C ASN A 36 -18.95 1.93 -11.00
N MET A 37 -19.95 2.54 -10.38
CA MET A 37 -21.22 2.85 -11.03
C MET A 37 -21.45 4.36 -11.00
N SER A 38 -21.70 4.97 -12.15
CA SER A 38 -22.07 6.38 -12.26
C SER A 38 -23.46 6.50 -12.85
N PHE A 39 -24.29 7.32 -12.23
CA PHE A 39 -25.65 7.61 -12.61
C PHE A 39 -25.72 9.08 -13.03
N LEU A 40 -26.01 9.32 -14.31
CA LEU A 40 -26.08 10.67 -14.90
C LEU A 40 -27.49 10.93 -15.41
N PRO A 41 -28.21 11.91 -14.87
CA PRO A 41 -29.52 12.28 -15.38
C PRO A 41 -29.39 12.92 -16.77
N LEU A 42 -30.09 12.37 -17.73
CA LEU A 42 -30.16 12.91 -19.07
C LEU A 42 -31.30 13.92 -19.16
N GLN A 43 -30.97 15.15 -19.54
CA GLN A 43 -31.96 16.21 -19.70
C GLN A 43 -31.95 16.74 -21.15
N ASN A 44 -33.11 17.17 -21.62
CA ASN A 44 -33.20 17.87 -22.90
C ASN A 44 -32.64 19.29 -22.72
N GLU A 45 -31.90 19.79 -23.71
CA GLU A 45 -31.48 21.19 -23.70
C GLU A 45 -32.72 22.07 -23.80
N ASP A 46 -32.84 23.05 -22.91
CA ASP A 46 -33.82 24.12 -22.97
C ASP A 46 -33.17 25.42 -23.48
N PRO A 47 -33.01 25.58 -24.82
CA PRO A 47 -32.33 26.71 -25.38
C PRO A 47 -33.07 28.04 -25.18
N ASP A 48 -34.37 27.98 -24.84
CA ASP A 48 -35.25 29.15 -24.70
C ASP A 48 -35.62 29.46 -23.23
N GLY A 49 -35.21 28.62 -22.27
CA GLY A 49 -35.52 28.78 -20.83
C GLY A 49 -37.01 28.74 -20.51
N ARG A 50 -37.77 27.96 -21.27
CA ARG A 50 -39.26 27.90 -21.16
C ARG A 50 -39.77 26.66 -20.49
N MET A 51 -38.93 25.66 -20.20
CA MET A 51 -39.31 24.44 -19.56
C MET A 51 -39.49 24.65 -18.05
N GLU A 52 -40.57 24.12 -17.49
CA GLU A 52 -40.76 24.10 -16.04
C GLU A 52 -39.79 23.10 -15.38
N GLN A 53 -39.45 23.32 -14.11
CA GLN A 53 -38.57 22.46 -13.34
C GLN A 53 -39.10 21.03 -13.32
N GLY A 54 -38.44 20.07 -14.00
CA GLY A 54 -38.86 18.69 -14.16
C GLY A 54 -39.30 18.30 -15.57
N GLU A 55 -39.65 19.27 -16.40
CA GLU A 55 -39.85 19.04 -17.83
C GLU A 55 -38.50 18.88 -18.52
N GLY A 56 -38.35 17.84 -19.34
CA GLY A 56 -37.13 17.58 -20.10
C GLY A 56 -36.27 16.44 -19.58
N TYR A 57 -36.60 15.80 -18.46
CA TYR A 57 -35.94 14.59 -18.05
C TYR A 57 -36.22 13.45 -19.03
N LEU A 58 -35.14 12.93 -19.65
CA LEU A 58 -35.20 11.89 -20.67
C LEU A 58 -34.92 10.49 -20.08
N GLY A 59 -34.23 10.43 -18.95
CA GLY A 59 -33.83 9.19 -18.33
C GLY A 59 -32.52 9.33 -17.56
N THR A 60 -32.01 8.20 -17.08
CA THR A 60 -30.71 8.12 -16.40
C THR A 60 -29.75 7.27 -17.23
N LEU A 61 -28.59 7.81 -17.55
CA LEU A 61 -27.47 7.04 -18.08
C LEU A 61 -26.77 6.33 -16.91
N ILE A 62 -26.64 5.02 -16.99
CA ILE A 62 -25.89 4.23 -16.02
C ILE A 62 -24.61 3.79 -16.71
N MET A 63 -23.45 4.21 -16.17
CA MET A 63 -22.14 3.72 -16.56
C MET A 63 -21.66 2.75 -15.51
N ILE A 64 -21.20 1.58 -15.94
CA ILE A 64 -20.65 0.54 -15.08
C ILE A 64 -19.25 0.24 -15.60
N GLU A 65 -18.26 0.46 -14.75
CA GLU A 65 -16.86 0.16 -15.01
C GLU A 65 -16.44 -1.03 -14.16
N ASP A 66 -16.13 -2.17 -14.79
CA ASP A 66 -15.66 -3.37 -14.09
C ASP A 66 -14.20 -3.14 -13.65
N ILE A 67 -13.98 -3.16 -12.34
CA ILE A 67 -12.67 -3.00 -11.70
C ILE A 67 -12.17 -4.31 -11.05
N SER A 68 -12.77 -5.46 -11.39
CA SER A 68 -12.47 -6.74 -10.75
C SER A 68 -11.01 -7.15 -10.93
N ASP A 69 -10.47 -6.99 -12.13
CA ASP A 69 -9.09 -7.35 -12.43
C ASP A 69 -8.09 -6.43 -11.73
N GLU A 70 -8.36 -5.12 -11.68
CA GLU A 70 -7.56 -4.14 -10.95
C GLU A 70 -7.55 -4.44 -9.45
N LYS A 71 -8.72 -4.76 -8.89
CA LYS A 71 -8.86 -5.11 -7.48
C LYS A 71 -8.16 -6.43 -7.13
N ARG A 72 -8.25 -7.44 -7.99
CA ARG A 72 -7.53 -8.72 -7.84
C ARG A 72 -6.02 -8.50 -7.92
N MET A 73 -5.55 -7.71 -8.87
CA MET A 73 -4.14 -7.36 -9.02
C MET A 73 -3.64 -6.60 -7.79
N LYS A 74 -4.34 -5.56 -7.36
CA LYS A 74 -4.04 -4.80 -6.14
C LYS A 74 -3.99 -5.69 -4.90
N SER A 75 -4.97 -6.57 -4.71
CA SER A 75 -5.02 -7.53 -3.59
C SER A 75 -3.87 -8.54 -3.64
N THR A 76 -3.47 -8.97 -4.83
CA THR A 76 -2.33 -9.88 -4.99
C THR A 76 -1.02 -9.17 -4.71
N MET A 77 -0.84 -7.97 -5.22
CA MET A 77 0.36 -7.16 -5.01
C MET A 77 0.53 -6.74 -3.54
N SER A 78 -0.54 -6.36 -2.85
CA SER A 78 -0.49 -5.95 -1.44
C SER A 78 -0.09 -7.07 -0.46
N ARG A 79 -0.06 -8.33 -0.91
CA ARG A 79 0.51 -9.44 -0.13
C ARG A 79 2.03 -9.51 -0.19
N TYR A 80 2.63 -8.91 -1.21
CA TYR A 80 4.06 -9.01 -1.50
C TYR A 80 4.76 -7.65 -1.54
N ILE A 81 4.01 -6.57 -1.67
CA ILE A 81 4.50 -5.19 -1.84
C ILE A 81 3.68 -4.28 -0.91
N ASP A 82 4.33 -3.25 -0.37
CA ASP A 82 3.64 -2.22 0.41
C ASP A 82 2.46 -1.60 -0.39
N PRO A 83 1.27 -1.44 0.22
CA PRO A 83 0.09 -0.93 -0.48
C PRO A 83 0.30 0.44 -1.16
N GLY A 84 1.10 1.32 -0.57
CA GLY A 84 1.42 2.63 -1.16
C GLY A 84 2.23 2.52 -2.45
N ILE A 85 3.14 1.56 -2.52
CA ILE A 85 3.92 1.25 -3.70
C ILE A 85 3.06 0.60 -4.78
N ALA A 86 2.14 -0.28 -4.40
CA ALA A 86 1.19 -0.90 -5.33
C ALA A 86 0.32 0.15 -6.02
N ASP A 87 -0.22 1.12 -5.27
CA ASP A 87 -1.01 2.23 -5.81
C ASP A 87 -0.19 3.11 -6.77
N GLN A 88 1.06 3.40 -6.44
CA GLN A 88 1.94 4.20 -7.29
C GLN A 88 2.26 3.50 -8.63
N LEU A 89 2.55 2.19 -8.60
CA LEU A 89 2.80 1.39 -9.81
C LEU A 89 1.57 1.33 -10.72
N MET A 90 0.38 1.16 -10.15
CA MET A 90 -0.88 1.14 -10.92
C MET A 90 -1.18 2.50 -11.54
N SER A 91 -0.91 3.60 -10.84
CA SER A 91 -1.18 4.96 -11.34
C SER A 91 -0.25 5.36 -12.50
N GLU A 92 0.97 4.83 -12.55
CA GLU A 92 1.94 5.13 -13.61
C GLU A 92 1.74 4.31 -14.90
N GLY A 93 0.86 3.29 -14.89
CA GLY A 93 0.52 2.48 -16.06
C GLY A 93 1.70 1.70 -16.66
N LYS A 94 2.77 1.50 -15.89
CA LYS A 94 3.97 0.77 -16.34
C LYS A 94 3.75 -0.73 -16.32
N ASP A 95 4.37 -1.43 -17.29
CA ASP A 95 4.35 -2.89 -17.34
C ASP A 95 5.20 -3.46 -16.18
N ILE A 96 4.52 -3.81 -15.10
CA ILE A 96 5.11 -4.31 -13.85
C ILE A 96 5.80 -5.67 -14.05
N MET A 97 5.40 -6.42 -15.06
CA MET A 97 5.89 -7.79 -15.32
C MET A 97 7.17 -7.82 -16.15
N GLY A 98 7.56 -6.71 -16.77
CA GLY A 98 8.67 -6.65 -17.72
C GLY A 98 10.06 -6.47 -17.12
N GLY A 99 10.19 -6.22 -15.82
CA GLY A 99 11.46 -5.82 -15.19
C GLY A 99 12.00 -4.50 -15.77
N GLN A 100 12.52 -3.62 -14.94
CA GLN A 100 13.12 -2.35 -15.37
C GLN A 100 14.54 -2.22 -14.83
N GLU A 101 15.44 -1.69 -15.66
CA GLU A 101 16.74 -1.27 -15.17
C GLU A 101 16.58 0.07 -14.45
N THR A 102 17.04 0.14 -13.21
CA THR A 102 17.01 1.35 -12.40
C THR A 102 18.28 1.45 -11.57
N VAL A 103 18.63 2.66 -11.15
CA VAL A 103 19.63 2.88 -10.12
C VAL A 103 18.92 2.88 -8.79
N ALA A 104 19.37 2.06 -7.87
CA ALA A 104 18.78 1.94 -6.55
C ALA A 104 19.87 1.99 -5.48
N THR A 105 19.54 2.58 -4.33
CA THR A 105 20.39 2.51 -3.14
C THR A 105 19.96 1.32 -2.29
N LEU A 106 20.88 0.41 -2.01
CA LEU A 106 20.64 -0.75 -1.16
C LEU A 106 21.22 -0.51 0.23
N LEU A 107 20.46 -0.88 1.25
CA LEU A 107 20.85 -0.81 2.65
C LEU A 107 20.84 -2.23 3.23
N PHE A 108 21.95 -2.58 3.89
CA PHE A 108 22.08 -3.83 4.64
C PHE A 108 22.41 -3.52 6.08
N SER A 109 21.76 -4.20 7.02
CA SER A 109 22.13 -4.15 8.42
C SER A 109 22.10 -5.55 9.03
N ASP A 110 22.95 -5.79 10.02
CA ASP A 110 22.98 -7.01 10.81
C ASP A 110 23.23 -6.73 12.30
N VAL A 111 22.84 -7.65 13.16
CA VAL A 111 23.08 -7.54 14.61
C VAL A 111 24.46 -8.09 14.94
N ARG A 112 25.33 -7.25 15.52
CA ARG A 112 26.66 -7.66 15.91
C ARG A 112 26.64 -8.66 17.06
N GLY A 113 27.40 -9.75 16.92
CA GLY A 113 27.50 -10.79 17.95
C GLY A 113 26.19 -11.54 18.21
N PHE A 114 25.31 -11.62 17.22
CA PHE A 114 23.98 -12.26 17.34
C PHE A 114 24.04 -13.69 17.89
N THR A 115 25.03 -14.49 17.48
CA THR A 115 25.21 -15.84 17.99
C THR A 115 25.35 -15.87 19.53
N THR A 116 26.15 -14.97 20.09
CA THR A 116 26.33 -14.87 21.55
C THR A 116 25.06 -14.40 22.25
N ILE A 117 24.31 -13.48 21.61
CA ILE A 117 23.02 -12.99 22.10
C ILE A 117 22.01 -14.14 22.17
N THR A 118 21.90 -14.94 21.11
CA THR A 118 20.97 -16.07 21.03
C THR A 118 21.26 -17.17 22.07
N GLU A 119 22.55 -17.46 22.28
CA GLU A 119 22.98 -18.40 23.32
C GLU A 119 22.60 -17.93 24.73
N THR A 120 22.65 -16.61 24.96
CA THR A 120 22.32 -16.01 26.26
C THR A 120 20.81 -15.95 26.51
N LEU A 121 20.02 -15.56 25.49
CA LEU A 121 18.60 -15.33 25.63
C LEU A 121 17.73 -16.59 25.42
N GLY A 122 18.27 -17.59 24.75
CA GLY A 122 17.51 -18.76 24.29
C GLY A 122 16.50 -18.40 23.19
N ALA A 123 15.77 -19.39 22.70
CA ALA A 123 14.93 -19.24 21.52
C ALA A 123 13.82 -18.19 21.69
N GLN A 124 13.10 -18.20 22.79
CA GLN A 124 11.99 -17.29 23.05
C GLN A 124 12.47 -15.84 23.23
N GLY A 125 13.56 -15.63 23.99
CA GLY A 125 14.14 -14.31 24.20
C GLY A 125 14.73 -13.72 22.91
N THR A 126 15.29 -14.58 22.05
CA THR A 126 15.80 -14.17 20.73
C THR A 126 14.67 -13.68 19.82
N VAL A 127 13.56 -14.41 19.73
CA VAL A 127 12.41 -13.99 18.91
C VAL A 127 11.83 -12.67 19.43
N GLN A 128 11.71 -12.51 20.74
CA GLN A 128 11.24 -11.23 21.30
C GLN A 128 12.20 -10.10 20.99
N LEU A 129 13.50 -10.30 21.14
CA LEU A 129 14.52 -9.30 20.79
C LEU A 129 14.43 -8.87 19.33
N LEU A 130 14.35 -9.85 18.42
CA LEU A 130 14.28 -9.57 16.98
C LEU A 130 13.01 -8.80 16.59
N ASN A 131 11.87 -9.16 17.17
CA ASN A 131 10.63 -8.43 16.90
C ASN A 131 10.76 -6.96 17.34
N GLU A 132 11.20 -6.70 18.58
CA GLU A 132 11.41 -5.34 19.06
C GLU A 132 12.43 -4.57 18.21
N TYR A 133 13.53 -5.21 17.82
CA TYR A 133 14.57 -4.63 16.97
C TYR A 133 14.05 -4.30 15.56
N PHE A 134 13.41 -5.26 14.92
CA PHE A 134 12.90 -5.08 13.56
C PHE A 134 11.82 -4.01 13.48
N ASP A 135 10.93 -3.91 14.47
CA ASP A 135 9.91 -2.87 14.51
C ASP A 135 10.54 -1.48 14.46
N ILE A 136 11.59 -1.24 15.27
CA ILE A 136 12.30 0.03 15.32
C ILE A 136 13.04 0.33 14.02
N MET A 137 13.68 -0.69 13.43
CA MET A 137 14.48 -0.53 12.22
C MET A 137 13.61 -0.33 10.98
N VAL A 138 12.52 -1.09 10.85
CA VAL A 138 11.56 -0.96 9.75
C VAL A 138 10.90 0.40 9.75
N GLU A 139 10.53 0.91 10.92
CA GLU A 139 9.97 2.26 11.05
C GLU A 139 10.97 3.34 10.57
N ALA A 140 12.24 3.23 10.97
CA ALA A 140 13.29 4.17 10.55
C ALA A 140 13.54 4.16 9.03
N ILE A 141 13.44 2.99 8.39
CA ILE A 141 13.55 2.82 6.93
C ILE A 141 12.33 3.39 6.23
N SER A 142 11.12 3.02 6.69
CA SER A 142 9.85 3.42 6.07
C SER A 142 9.60 4.92 6.12
N GLU A 143 9.98 5.60 7.20
CA GLU A 143 9.89 7.07 7.32
C GLU A 143 10.69 7.82 6.27
N GLN A 144 11.75 7.21 5.74
CA GLN A 144 12.53 7.76 4.63
C GLN A 144 12.06 7.24 3.26
N GLY A 145 10.93 6.53 3.20
CA GLY A 145 10.39 5.96 1.97
C GLY A 145 11.22 4.81 1.42
N GLY A 146 11.98 4.13 2.27
CA GLY A 146 12.67 2.89 1.94
C GLY A 146 11.71 1.70 1.99
N MET A 147 11.94 0.74 1.11
CA MET A 147 11.22 -0.53 1.07
C MET A 147 12.08 -1.62 1.70
N VAL A 148 11.56 -2.30 2.72
CA VAL A 148 12.19 -3.52 3.25
C VAL A 148 11.91 -4.67 2.28
N ASP A 149 12.97 -5.22 1.69
CA ASP A 149 12.86 -6.36 0.77
C ASP A 149 12.67 -7.67 1.57
N LYS A 150 13.58 -7.94 2.50
CA LYS A 150 13.51 -9.16 3.32
C LYS A 150 14.36 -9.08 4.59
N PHE A 151 14.05 -10.00 5.50
CA PHE A 151 14.90 -10.32 6.64
C PHE A 151 15.73 -11.57 6.33
N ILE A 152 17.02 -11.55 6.66
CA ILE A 152 17.95 -12.67 6.46
C ILE A 152 18.54 -13.03 7.83
N GLY A 153 17.80 -13.85 8.60
CA GLY A 153 18.12 -14.10 10.00
C GLY A 153 17.92 -12.83 10.84
N ASP A 154 19.00 -12.27 11.34
CA ASP A 154 19.05 -11.01 12.10
C ASP A 154 19.38 -9.79 11.22
N ALA A 155 19.56 -9.99 9.93
CA ALA A 155 19.89 -8.95 8.96
C ALA A 155 18.62 -8.40 8.28
N ILE A 156 18.68 -7.13 7.91
CA ILE A 156 17.67 -6.44 7.10
C ILE A 156 18.27 -6.08 5.75
N MET A 157 17.56 -6.37 4.68
CA MET A 157 17.82 -5.85 3.35
C MET A 157 16.70 -4.89 2.97
N ALA A 158 17.08 -3.65 2.63
CA ALA A 158 16.13 -2.62 2.21
C ALA A 158 16.66 -1.89 0.98
N GLY A 159 15.76 -1.25 0.23
CA GLY A 159 16.07 -0.51 -0.96
C GLY A 159 15.34 0.83 -1.04
N PHE A 160 15.97 1.79 -1.72
CA PHE A 160 15.44 3.09 -2.08
C PHE A 160 15.56 3.22 -3.60
N GLY A 161 14.55 3.77 -4.25
CA GLY A 161 14.47 3.81 -5.72
C GLY A 161 13.89 2.53 -6.33
N ILE A 162 13.24 1.68 -5.53
CA ILE A 162 12.60 0.45 -5.95
C ILE A 162 11.16 0.43 -5.40
N PRO A 163 10.15 0.17 -6.22
CA PRO A 163 10.17 -0.06 -7.67
C PRO A 163 10.25 1.24 -8.48
N VAL A 164 10.11 2.39 -7.85
CA VAL A 164 10.14 3.70 -8.51
C VAL A 164 11.31 4.52 -7.99
N ALA A 165 12.17 4.97 -8.91
CA ALA A 165 13.32 5.80 -8.58
C ALA A 165 12.89 7.26 -8.31
N ASN A 166 13.57 7.89 -7.35
CA ASN A 166 13.46 9.32 -7.04
C ASN A 166 14.85 9.96 -7.08
N ASP A 167 14.89 11.27 -7.23
CA ASP A 167 16.14 12.02 -7.39
C ASP A 167 17.00 12.07 -6.09
N ASP A 168 16.43 11.68 -4.93
CA ASP A 168 17.06 11.77 -3.61
C ASP A 168 17.18 10.40 -2.90
N ASP A 169 17.17 9.30 -3.65
CA ASP A 169 17.19 7.94 -3.09
C ASP A 169 18.43 7.65 -2.26
N GLU A 170 19.59 8.14 -2.69
CA GLU A 170 20.85 7.98 -1.97
C GLU A 170 20.83 8.75 -0.64
N ASP A 171 20.32 9.98 -0.67
CA ASP A 171 20.18 10.82 0.53
C ASP A 171 19.18 10.22 1.52
N ARG A 172 18.08 9.64 1.03
CA ARG A 172 17.09 8.94 1.85
C ARG A 172 17.68 7.69 2.49
N GLY A 173 18.45 6.92 1.72
CA GLY A 173 19.16 5.75 2.23
C GLY A 173 20.11 6.12 3.38
N VAL A 174 20.91 7.17 3.20
CA VAL A 174 21.82 7.67 4.26
C VAL A 174 21.04 8.18 5.48
N ARG A 175 19.95 8.93 5.28
CA ARG A 175 19.10 9.41 6.39
C ARG A 175 18.47 8.25 7.16
N ALA A 176 18.00 7.22 6.46
CA ALA A 176 17.47 6.02 7.11
C ALA A 176 18.54 5.34 7.99
N GLY A 177 19.76 5.17 7.48
CA GLY A 177 20.87 4.61 8.26
C GLY A 177 21.19 5.42 9.51
N ILE A 178 21.19 6.75 9.43
CA ILE A 178 21.38 7.63 10.59
C ILE A 178 20.23 7.49 11.59
N ASN A 179 18.99 7.42 11.11
CA ASN A 179 17.81 7.22 11.97
C ASN A 179 17.85 5.86 12.67
N MET A 180 18.23 4.80 11.95
CA MET A 180 18.39 3.46 12.54
C MET A 180 19.41 3.47 13.70
N ILE A 181 20.56 4.09 13.50
CA ILE A 181 21.59 4.20 14.55
C ILE A 181 21.07 5.01 15.74
N SER A 182 20.42 6.13 15.50
CA SER A 182 19.87 6.99 16.57
C SER A 182 18.82 6.28 17.40
N ARG A 183 17.90 5.58 16.74
CA ARG A 183 16.82 4.82 17.42
C ARG A 183 17.38 3.61 18.17
N LEU A 184 18.37 2.94 17.61
CA LEU A 184 19.07 1.85 18.30
C LEU A 184 19.72 2.34 19.60
N TRP A 185 20.35 3.51 19.55
CA TRP A 185 20.96 4.13 20.72
C TRP A 185 19.93 4.47 21.80
N GLU A 186 18.81 5.10 21.43
CA GLU A 186 17.72 5.43 22.35
C GLU A 186 17.10 4.16 22.96
N TRP A 187 16.87 3.15 22.16
CA TRP A 187 16.36 1.86 22.62
C TRP A 187 17.33 1.16 23.58
N ASN A 188 18.62 1.22 23.33
CA ASN A 188 19.64 0.68 24.21
C ASN A 188 19.63 1.37 25.59
N ILE A 189 19.39 2.68 25.66
CA ILE A 189 19.22 3.38 26.95
C ILE A 189 18.06 2.80 27.76
N ILE A 190 16.97 2.44 27.10
CA ILE A 190 15.81 1.83 27.75
C ILE A 190 16.17 0.42 28.22
N ARG A 191 16.81 -0.39 27.36
CA ARG A 191 17.25 -1.75 27.66
C ARG A 191 18.18 -1.82 28.86
N GLU A 192 19.14 -0.91 28.93
CA GLU A 192 20.08 -0.84 30.06
C GLU A 192 19.36 -0.53 31.38
N LYS A 193 18.38 0.40 31.38
CA LYS A 193 17.55 0.68 32.55
C LYS A 193 16.72 -0.51 33.02
N GLU A 194 16.35 -1.39 32.09
CA GLU A 194 15.64 -2.64 32.36
C GLU A 194 16.59 -3.80 32.72
N GLY A 195 17.90 -3.56 32.75
CA GLY A 195 18.89 -4.59 33.00
C GLY A 195 19.09 -5.59 31.86
N LYS A 196 18.63 -5.20 30.65
CA LYS A 196 18.82 -6.00 29.43
C LYS A 196 20.12 -5.64 28.74
N MET A 197 20.68 -6.60 28.02
CA MET A 197 21.92 -6.43 27.23
C MET A 197 21.68 -5.44 26.08
N PRO A 198 22.56 -4.47 25.83
CA PRO A 198 22.50 -3.59 24.67
C PRO A 198 22.73 -4.40 23.38
N VAL A 199 22.22 -3.87 22.30
CA VAL A 199 22.35 -4.43 20.95
C VAL A 199 23.20 -3.48 20.10
N ASP A 200 24.13 -4.02 19.34
CA ASP A 200 24.93 -3.28 18.38
C ASP A 200 24.64 -3.79 16.96
N MET A 201 24.80 -2.93 15.95
CA MET A 201 24.55 -3.31 14.56
C MET A 201 25.67 -2.90 13.62
N GLY A 202 25.85 -3.67 12.55
CA GLY A 202 26.55 -3.28 11.35
C GLY A 202 25.57 -2.68 10.35
N LEU A 203 26.03 -1.65 9.61
CA LEU A 203 25.24 -1.00 8.57
C LEU A 203 26.12 -0.74 7.36
N GLY A 204 25.61 -1.04 6.17
CA GLY A 204 26.29 -0.81 4.91
C GLY A 204 25.30 -0.54 3.76
#